data_1f8a61868c5036e368c03db3dd419e14
#
_entry.id   1f8a61868c5036e368c03db3dd419e14
#
_cell.length_a   1.000
_cell.length_b   1.000
_cell.length_c   1.000
_cell.angle_alpha   90.00
_cell.angle_beta   90.00
_cell.angle_gamma   90.00
#
_symmetry.space_group_name_H-M   'P 1'
#
loop_
_entity.id
_entity.type
_entity.pdbx_description
1 polymer ?
#
loop_
_entity_poly.entity_id
_entity_poly.type
_entity_poly.pdbx_seq_one_letter_code
_entity_poly.pdbx_strand_id
1 'polypeptide(L)'
;MRRLSFSPLFFALIILFFGCSKAPGIGGKASIKGKLTGRFYTDTELTMFAGLGALGDENVYIIYGNEQTFYNDDISTSYDGSFEFNYLRPGKYVVFMYENCYPCSALQQEKLFEVEITEKNQVVDLGEITLNKEQ
;
A
#
# COMPACT_ATOMS: atom_id res chain seq x y z
N MET A 1 -0.65 28.77 -60.66
CA MET A 1 -1.24 28.01 -59.55
C MET A 1 -0.27 26.96 -59.06
N ARG A 2 0.41 27.22 -57.95
CA ARG A 2 1.38 26.28 -57.38
C ARG A 2 0.62 25.33 -56.47
N ARG A 3 0.59 24.06 -56.81
CA ARG A 3 0.02 23.01 -55.94
C ARG A 3 1.02 22.71 -54.86
N LEU A 4 0.69 23.03 -53.59
CA LEU A 4 1.47 22.55 -52.43
C LEU A 4 1.19 21.06 -52.28
N SER A 5 2.21 20.24 -52.56
CA SER A 5 2.21 18.81 -52.28
C SER A 5 2.52 18.62 -50.79
N PHE A 6 1.51 18.36 -50.00
CA PHE A 6 1.71 17.92 -48.61
C PHE A 6 2.23 16.49 -48.62
N SER A 7 3.50 16.34 -48.22
CA SER A 7 4.15 15.04 -48.11
C SER A 7 3.49 14.24 -46.97
N PRO A 8 2.98 13.01 -47.19
CA PRO A 8 2.37 12.17 -46.17
C PRO A 8 3.38 11.67 -45.13
N LEU A 9 4.67 12.00 -45.30
CA LEU A 9 5.74 11.59 -44.39
C LEU A 9 5.72 12.31 -43.02
N PHE A 10 5.02 13.46 -42.92
CA PHE A 10 4.94 14.23 -41.67
C PHE A 10 3.87 13.74 -40.70
N PHE A 11 2.94 12.90 -41.17
CA PHE A 11 1.85 12.36 -40.32
C PHE A 11 2.22 11.06 -39.59
N ALA A 12 3.30 10.40 -39.99
CA ALA A 12 3.75 9.13 -39.40
C ALA A 12 4.59 9.28 -38.12
N LEU A 13 4.99 10.51 -37.74
CA LEU A 13 5.91 10.74 -36.61
C LEU A 13 5.20 11.05 -35.27
N ILE A 14 3.86 11.13 -35.24
CA ILE A 14 3.10 11.53 -34.03
C ILE A 14 2.65 10.34 -33.17
N ILE A 15 2.83 9.08 -33.61
CA ILE A 15 2.25 7.90 -32.96
C ILE A 15 3.19 7.23 -31.92
N LEU A 16 4.38 7.76 -31.65
CA LEU A 16 5.38 7.05 -30.82
C LEU A 16 5.47 7.49 -29.35
N PHE A 17 4.53 8.26 -28.83
CA PHE A 17 4.53 8.67 -27.42
C PHE A 17 3.39 8.10 -26.55
N PHE A 18 2.81 6.98 -26.91
CA PHE A 18 2.07 6.20 -25.93
C PHE A 18 3.07 5.46 -25.05
N GLY A 19 3.64 6.18 -24.08
CA GLY A 19 4.39 5.58 -22.99
C GLY A 19 3.47 4.59 -22.25
N CYS A 20 3.69 3.31 -22.46
CA CYS A 20 3.04 2.25 -21.70
C CYS A 20 3.42 2.42 -20.23
N SER A 21 2.59 3.08 -19.43
CA SER A 21 2.75 3.10 -17.98
C SER A 21 2.53 1.67 -17.48
N LYS A 22 3.56 1.07 -16.91
CA LYS A 22 3.44 -0.27 -16.33
C LYS A 22 2.48 -0.24 -15.14
N ALA A 23 1.62 -1.24 -15.04
CA ALA A 23 0.70 -1.40 -13.92
C ALA A 23 1.41 -1.39 -12.54
N PRO A 24 0.72 -1.00 -11.47
CA PRO A 24 1.24 -1.12 -10.10
C PRO A 24 1.74 -2.54 -9.80
N GLY A 25 2.72 -2.67 -8.93
CA GLY A 25 3.31 -3.94 -8.57
C GLY A 25 4.82 -3.91 -8.45
N ILE A 26 5.44 -5.08 -8.37
CA ILE A 26 6.89 -5.24 -8.21
C ILE A 26 7.63 -4.95 -9.52
N GLY A 27 8.87 -4.48 -9.40
CA GLY A 27 9.80 -4.20 -10.50
C GLY A 27 10.12 -2.71 -10.65
N GLY A 28 9.87 -1.92 -9.61
CA GLY A 28 10.27 -0.52 -9.48
C GLY A 28 11.40 -0.31 -8.48
N LYS A 29 11.51 0.93 -7.98
CA LYS A 29 12.49 1.37 -6.98
C LYS A 29 11.86 2.14 -5.83
N ALA A 30 10.55 2.27 -5.83
CA ALA A 30 9.81 2.91 -4.75
C ALA A 30 9.53 1.93 -3.61
N SER A 31 9.21 2.46 -2.44
CA SER A 31 8.82 1.66 -1.28
C SER A 31 7.69 2.32 -0.48
N ILE A 32 6.96 1.49 0.27
CA ILE A 32 5.98 1.90 1.27
C ILE A 32 6.41 1.29 2.59
N LYS A 33 6.57 2.11 3.62
CA LYS A 33 7.01 1.68 4.95
C LYS A 33 6.13 2.25 6.05
N GLY A 34 6.24 1.67 7.22
CA GLY A 34 5.57 2.13 8.43
C GLY A 34 6.01 1.34 9.66
N LYS A 35 5.36 1.62 10.77
CA LYS A 35 5.62 0.95 12.05
C LYS A 35 4.30 0.66 12.76
N LEU A 36 4.13 -0.58 13.25
CA LEU A 36 2.97 -0.99 14.01
C LEU A 36 3.23 -0.96 15.51
N THR A 37 2.31 -0.35 16.23
CA THR A 37 2.26 -0.34 17.70
C THR A 37 0.95 -0.95 18.15
N GLY A 38 0.99 -1.91 19.05
CA GLY A 38 -0.17 -2.52 19.67
C GLY A 38 -0.68 -1.69 20.84
N ARG A 39 -2.00 -1.46 20.86
CA ARG A 39 -2.73 -1.05 22.04
C ARG A 39 -3.39 -2.31 22.62
N PHE A 40 -2.83 -2.82 23.68
CA PHE A 40 -3.22 -4.11 24.23
C PHE A 40 -4.34 -3.98 25.28
N TYR A 41 -5.25 -4.95 25.25
CA TYR A 41 -6.38 -5.10 26.16
C TYR A 41 -6.41 -6.52 26.71
N THR A 42 -6.90 -6.66 27.94
CA THR A 42 -7.03 -7.97 28.60
C THR A 42 -8.45 -8.57 28.47
N ASP A 43 -9.32 -7.90 27.73
CA ASP A 43 -10.68 -8.30 27.50
C ASP A 43 -11.09 -8.11 26.03
N THR A 44 -12.00 -8.96 25.56
CA THR A 44 -12.51 -8.93 24.18
C THR A 44 -13.31 -7.66 23.87
N GLU A 45 -13.90 -7.02 24.89
CA GLU A 45 -14.66 -5.78 24.74
C GLU A 45 -13.77 -4.53 24.60
N LEU A 46 -12.44 -4.69 24.69
CA LEU A 46 -11.44 -3.62 24.59
C LEU A 46 -11.65 -2.48 25.61
N THR A 47 -12.09 -2.84 26.82
CA THR A 47 -12.35 -1.89 27.90
C THR A 47 -11.21 -1.83 28.92
N MET A 48 -10.47 -2.93 29.11
CA MET A 48 -9.41 -3.06 30.09
C MET A 48 -8.05 -2.90 29.41
N PHE A 49 -7.60 -1.64 29.31
CA PHE A 49 -6.29 -1.30 28.72
C PHE A 49 -5.13 -1.88 29.52
N ALA A 50 -4.25 -2.61 28.85
CA ALA A 50 -3.08 -3.26 29.44
C ALA A 50 -1.76 -2.52 29.16
N GLY A 51 -1.63 -1.85 28.00
CA GLY A 51 -0.42 -1.12 27.64
C GLY A 51 -0.24 -0.89 26.17
N LEU A 52 0.88 -0.26 25.82
CA LEU A 52 1.35 -0.06 24.45
C LEU A 52 2.66 -0.81 24.23
N GLY A 53 2.86 -1.34 23.03
CA GLY A 53 4.12 -2.00 22.68
C GLY A 53 4.27 -2.18 21.18
N ALA A 54 5.50 -2.44 20.73
CA ALA A 54 5.75 -2.76 19.32
C ALA A 54 5.03 -4.06 18.93
N LEU A 55 4.48 -4.09 17.73
CA LEU A 55 3.87 -5.29 17.14
C LEU A 55 4.87 -5.95 16.18
N GLY A 56 5.71 -6.84 16.72
CA GLY A 56 6.55 -7.73 15.93
C GLY A 56 5.78 -8.95 15.44
N ASP A 57 6.20 -9.49 14.30
CA ASP A 57 5.60 -10.67 13.66
C ASP A 57 4.10 -10.50 13.32
N GLU A 58 3.67 -9.27 13.06
CA GLU A 58 2.33 -8.94 12.63
C GLU A 58 2.25 -8.88 11.11
N ASN A 59 1.23 -9.48 10.51
CA ASN A 59 1.07 -9.46 9.06
C ASN A 59 0.55 -8.13 8.55
N VAL A 60 1.23 -7.59 7.55
CA VAL A 60 0.84 -6.42 6.77
C VAL A 60 0.64 -6.84 5.32
N TYR A 61 -0.49 -6.50 4.74
CA TYR A 61 -0.93 -6.90 3.42
C TYR A 61 -0.90 -5.73 2.45
N ILE A 62 -0.65 -6.01 1.18
CA ILE A 62 -0.68 -5.01 0.11
C ILE A 62 -1.50 -5.49 -1.09
N ILE A 63 -2.31 -4.58 -1.62
CA ILE A 63 -3.05 -4.74 -2.88
C ILE A 63 -2.42 -3.81 -3.92
N TYR A 64 -2.13 -4.33 -5.11
CA TYR A 64 -1.65 -3.57 -6.24
C TYR A 64 -2.82 -3.02 -7.04
N GLY A 65 -2.97 -1.70 -7.07
CA GLY A 65 -4.17 -1.05 -7.55
C GLY A 65 -5.20 -0.84 -6.44
N ASN A 66 -6.43 -0.54 -6.80
CA ASN A 66 -7.53 -0.28 -5.86
C ASN A 66 -8.82 -1.08 -6.19
N GLU A 67 -8.76 -1.99 -7.16
CA GLU A 67 -9.94 -2.70 -7.68
C GLU A 67 -9.98 -4.18 -7.32
N GLN A 68 -8.98 -4.69 -6.59
CA GLN A 68 -8.90 -6.11 -6.27
C GLN A 68 -9.47 -6.41 -4.89
N THR A 69 -10.08 -7.59 -4.77
CA THR A 69 -10.69 -8.09 -3.51
C THR A 69 -9.69 -8.88 -2.66
N PHE A 70 -8.57 -9.32 -3.26
CA PHE A 70 -7.55 -10.11 -2.58
C PHE A 70 -6.20 -9.37 -2.58
N TYR A 71 -5.41 -9.58 -1.53
CA TYR A 71 -4.06 -9.03 -1.47
C TYR A 71 -3.12 -9.73 -2.48
N ASN A 72 -2.12 -8.98 -2.93
CA ASN A 72 -1.13 -9.47 -3.88
C ASN A 72 0.14 -9.98 -3.20
N ASP A 73 0.45 -9.42 -2.02
CA ASP A 73 1.64 -9.76 -1.23
C ASP A 73 1.40 -9.43 0.23
N ASP A 74 2.19 -10.05 1.12
CA ASP A 74 2.18 -9.79 2.54
C ASP A 74 3.60 -9.89 3.13
N ILE A 75 3.83 -9.18 4.22
CA ILE A 75 5.07 -9.25 5.00
C ILE A 75 4.75 -9.23 6.49
N SER A 76 5.61 -9.85 7.29
CA SER A 76 5.55 -9.72 8.74
C SER A 76 6.41 -8.55 9.22
N THR A 77 5.95 -7.84 10.24
CA THR A 77 6.73 -6.77 10.88
C THR A 77 7.96 -7.32 11.58
N SER A 78 9.01 -6.51 11.64
CA SER A 78 10.18 -6.76 12.47
C SER A 78 9.81 -6.70 13.96
N TYR A 79 10.71 -7.15 14.83
CA TYR A 79 10.51 -7.17 16.28
C TYR A 79 10.14 -5.80 16.89
N ASP A 80 10.55 -4.71 16.24
CA ASP A 80 10.24 -3.33 16.64
C ASP A 80 8.93 -2.78 16.03
N GLY A 81 8.21 -3.62 15.27
CA GLY A 81 6.98 -3.28 14.58
C GLY A 81 7.17 -2.66 13.20
N SER A 82 8.39 -2.47 12.71
CA SER A 82 8.65 -1.87 11.40
C SER A 82 8.35 -2.83 10.25
N PHE A 83 7.89 -2.27 9.13
CA PHE A 83 7.65 -2.99 7.88
C PHE A 83 8.01 -2.13 6.67
N GLU A 84 8.37 -2.76 5.55
CA GLU A 84 8.65 -2.08 4.29
C GLU A 84 8.39 -2.98 3.08
N PHE A 85 7.49 -2.54 2.19
CA PHE A 85 7.32 -3.11 0.86
C PHE A 85 8.26 -2.41 -0.11
N ASN A 86 9.21 -3.14 -0.66
CA ASN A 86 10.25 -2.62 -1.56
C ASN A 86 9.96 -2.94 -3.02
N TYR A 87 10.73 -2.28 -3.91
CA TYR A 87 10.73 -2.54 -5.35
C TYR A 87 9.38 -2.29 -6.05
N LEU A 88 8.61 -1.32 -5.55
CA LEU A 88 7.32 -0.97 -6.11
C LEU A 88 7.45 -0.02 -7.31
N ARG A 89 6.55 -0.18 -8.28
CA ARG A 89 6.38 0.76 -9.40
C ARG A 89 5.47 1.92 -8.99
N PRO A 90 5.52 3.07 -9.69
CA PRO A 90 4.49 4.09 -9.55
C PRO A 90 3.09 3.52 -9.80
N GLY A 91 2.11 3.98 -9.03
CA GLY A 91 0.72 3.56 -9.10
C GLY A 91 0.00 3.63 -7.78
N LYS A 92 -1.22 3.13 -7.75
CA LYS A 92 -2.06 3.09 -6.56
C LYS A 92 -1.90 1.74 -5.84
N TYR A 93 -1.96 1.80 -4.53
CA TYR A 93 -1.84 0.66 -3.63
C TYR A 93 -2.80 0.80 -2.47
N VAL A 94 -3.21 -0.33 -1.90
CA VAL A 94 -3.88 -0.38 -0.60
C VAL A 94 -3.04 -1.24 0.32
N VAL A 95 -2.60 -0.67 1.44
CA VAL A 95 -1.93 -1.38 2.52
C VAL A 95 -2.93 -1.58 3.64
N PHE A 96 -3.02 -2.79 4.17
CA PHE A 96 -3.94 -3.05 5.27
C PHE A 96 -3.39 -4.08 6.27
N MET A 97 -3.93 -4.02 7.46
CA MET A 97 -3.69 -4.95 8.55
C MET A 97 -4.96 -5.14 9.36
N TYR A 98 -4.99 -6.16 10.21
CA TYR A 98 -6.15 -6.46 11.05
C TYR A 98 -5.95 -5.98 12.48
N GLU A 99 -6.99 -5.39 13.05
CA GLU A 99 -7.05 -5.07 14.48
C GLU A 99 -8.29 -5.70 15.12
N ASN A 100 -8.23 -5.92 16.44
CA ASN A 100 -9.41 -6.33 17.18
C ASN A 100 -10.41 -5.18 17.25
N CYS A 101 -11.69 -5.50 17.16
CA CYS A 101 -12.77 -4.53 17.31
C CYS A 101 -13.93 -5.12 18.12
N TYR A 102 -14.57 -4.25 18.90
CA TYR A 102 -15.79 -4.57 19.63
C TYR A 102 -16.71 -3.34 19.68
N PRO A 103 -18.01 -3.51 19.38
CA PRO A 103 -18.66 -4.69 18.82
C PRO A 103 -18.53 -4.77 17.30
N CYS A 104 -18.00 -5.86 16.76
CA CYS A 104 -18.07 -6.14 15.33
C CYS A 104 -18.23 -7.66 15.11
N SER A 105 -18.78 -8.06 13.95
CA SER A 105 -19.25 -9.43 13.72
C SER A 105 -18.17 -10.52 13.81
N ALA A 106 -16.91 -10.19 13.47
CA ALA A 106 -15.78 -11.12 13.50
C ALA A 106 -14.77 -10.83 14.62
N LEU A 107 -15.05 -9.86 15.51
CA LEU A 107 -14.13 -9.34 16.53
C LEU A 107 -12.81 -8.82 15.95
N GLN A 108 -12.75 -8.66 14.65
CA GLN A 108 -11.64 -8.11 13.89
C GLN A 108 -12.15 -7.24 12.75
N GLN A 109 -11.39 -6.21 12.45
CA GLN A 109 -11.63 -5.33 11.30
C GLN A 109 -10.32 -4.99 10.59
N GLU A 110 -10.43 -4.66 9.31
CA GLU A 110 -9.33 -4.18 8.50
C GLU A 110 -9.08 -2.70 8.77
N LYS A 111 -7.81 -2.35 8.89
CA LYS A 111 -7.35 -0.96 8.90
C LYS A 111 -6.64 -0.69 7.59
N LEU A 112 -7.24 0.12 6.73
CA LEU A 112 -6.86 0.33 5.34
C LEU A 112 -6.16 1.68 5.15
N PHE A 113 -5.11 1.69 4.30
CA PHE A 113 -4.40 2.88 3.87
C PHE A 113 -4.27 2.89 2.35
N GLU A 114 -4.93 3.84 1.70
CA GLU A 114 -4.76 4.09 0.28
C GLU A 114 -3.48 4.90 0.07
N VAL A 115 -2.62 4.43 -0.82
CA VAL A 115 -1.31 5.01 -1.10
C VAL A 115 -1.14 5.19 -2.60
N GLU A 116 -0.63 6.34 -3.02
CA GLU A 116 -0.25 6.60 -4.39
C GLU A 116 1.25 6.89 -4.49
N ILE A 117 1.94 6.08 -5.29
CA ILE A 117 3.34 6.30 -5.66
C ILE A 117 3.35 7.02 -7.00
N THR A 118 3.83 8.26 -7.04
CA THR A 118 3.86 9.10 -8.24
C THR A 118 5.25 9.14 -8.90
N GLU A 119 6.31 8.88 -8.13
CA GLU A 119 7.69 8.95 -8.58
C GLU A 119 8.40 7.60 -8.46
N LYS A 120 9.37 7.35 -9.37
CA LYS A 120 10.07 6.06 -9.48
C LYS A 120 10.87 5.65 -8.23
N ASN A 121 11.37 6.61 -7.46
CA ASN A 121 12.22 6.36 -6.28
C ASN A 121 11.55 6.85 -4.99
N GLN A 122 10.25 7.03 -4.99
CA GLN A 122 9.51 7.58 -3.87
C GLN A 122 9.49 6.58 -2.70
N VAL A 123 9.73 7.09 -1.50
CA VAL A 123 9.48 6.40 -0.25
C VAL A 123 8.24 7.01 0.39
N VAL A 124 7.18 6.23 0.50
CA VAL A 124 5.97 6.63 1.23
C VAL A 124 6.05 6.07 2.64
N ASP A 125 6.09 6.96 3.63
CA ASP A 125 6.12 6.58 5.03
C ASP A 125 4.72 6.78 5.64
N LEU A 126 4.09 5.67 6.06
CA LEU A 126 2.78 5.69 6.71
C LEU A 126 2.86 6.11 8.18
N GLY A 127 4.08 6.26 8.70
CA GLY A 127 4.32 6.62 10.09
C GLY A 127 4.01 5.49 11.06
N GLU A 128 3.67 5.87 12.28
CA GLU A 128 3.29 4.93 13.34
C GLU A 128 1.78 4.67 13.32
N ILE A 129 1.42 3.40 13.21
CA ILE A 129 0.04 2.93 13.12
C ILE A 129 -0.26 2.12 14.38
N THR A 130 -1.25 2.56 15.15
CA THR A 130 -1.67 1.83 16.36
C THR A 130 -2.82 0.89 16.02
N LEU A 131 -2.70 -0.38 16.42
CA LEU A 131 -3.72 -1.41 16.30
C LEU A 131 -4.21 -1.86 17.66
N ASN A 132 -5.52 -2.06 17.81
CA ASN A 132 -6.09 -2.67 19.01
C ASN A 132 -5.82 -4.19 18.97
N LYS A 133 -5.31 -4.74 20.07
CA LYS A 133 -4.99 -6.16 20.22
C LYS A 133 -5.47 -6.68 21.56
N GLU A 134 -6.15 -7.84 21.56
CA GLU A 134 -6.46 -8.61 22.76
C GLU A 134 -5.24 -9.50 23.11
N GLN A 135 -4.91 -9.58 24.39
CA GLN A 135 -3.85 -10.45 24.93
C GLN A 135 -4.42 -11.70 25.60
#